data_af5717fed7fd00f32157509e255e2cbe
#
_entry.id   af5717fed7fd00f32157509e255e2cbe
#
_cell.length_a   1.000
_cell.length_b   1.000
_cell.length_c   1.000
_cell.angle_alpha   90.00
_cell.angle_beta   90.00
_cell.angle_gamma   90.00
#
_symmetry.space_group_name_H-M   'P 1'
#
loop_
_entity.id
_entity.type
_entity.pdbx_description
1 polymer ?
#
loop_
_entity_poly.entity_id
_entity_poly.type
_entity_poly.pdbx_seq_one_letter_code
_entity_poly.pdbx_strand_id
1 'polypeptide(L)'
;MRNLLEYSGSLISNDSLIVAPYDCQKLSYENILPLNNGLIKNWNIQKFSSDYSEIEHLNVINGMGATLGDSIVGISVLSAIKKKNPKIKIKLIRPETAPSYVEELYELASSVIDELHYMPFHIQKLPCTALNIDVGNQLYSPDFHIMEMHDYFIQGLGVKLDDVNHNELSNKWLGNIDLGAPVFENYTLFAPIASTKIRSIPSKFYYDIVDMLSRREGKTVLGFVDVNHKNYINISKYSPHTKDFIALIKYASNVYTCDSSALHIAAGFGVPT
;
A
#
# COMPACT_ATOMS: atom_id res chain seq x y z
N MET A 1 26.60 -16.94 -6.83
CA MET A 1 25.14 -17.03 -6.95
C MET A 1 24.56 -15.69 -6.55
N ARG A 2 23.76 -15.02 -7.44
CA ARG A 2 22.99 -13.87 -6.99
C ARG A 2 22.06 -14.34 -5.87
N ASN A 3 22.01 -13.59 -4.76
CA ASN A 3 21.09 -13.90 -3.69
C ASN A 3 19.65 -13.77 -4.23
N LEU A 4 18.94 -14.88 -4.34
CA LEU A 4 17.56 -14.92 -4.86
C LEU A 4 16.59 -14.05 -4.03
N LEU A 5 16.89 -13.81 -2.76
CA LEU A 5 16.10 -12.95 -1.88
C LEU A 5 16.19 -11.48 -2.29
N GLU A 6 17.28 -11.09 -2.98
CA GLU A 6 17.53 -9.73 -3.49
C GLU A 6 17.13 -9.59 -4.97
N TYR A 7 16.47 -10.59 -5.53
CA TYR A 7 15.99 -10.51 -6.90
C TYR A 7 14.82 -9.51 -6.98
N SER A 8 14.87 -8.61 -7.96
CA SER A 8 13.87 -7.54 -8.13
C SER A 8 12.53 -7.98 -8.70
N GLY A 9 12.42 -9.24 -9.15
CA GLY A 9 11.17 -9.86 -9.63
C GLY A 9 10.67 -10.93 -8.67
N SER A 10 9.56 -11.56 -9.03
CA SER A 10 9.10 -12.78 -8.39
C SER A 10 9.97 -13.97 -8.78
N LEU A 11 9.86 -15.05 -8.04
CA LEU A 11 10.55 -16.33 -8.28
C LEU A 11 9.54 -17.37 -8.74
N ILE A 12 10.05 -18.45 -9.34
CA ILE A 12 9.27 -19.62 -9.70
C ILE A 12 9.87 -20.86 -9.04
N SER A 13 9.03 -21.68 -8.42
CA SER A 13 9.41 -22.95 -7.78
C SER A 13 8.81 -24.11 -8.57
N ASN A 14 9.62 -25.17 -8.80
CA ASN A 14 9.20 -26.37 -9.53
C ASN A 14 8.53 -26.06 -10.89
N ASP A 15 9.02 -25.03 -11.59
CA ASP A 15 8.58 -24.55 -12.90
C ASP A 15 7.09 -24.18 -13.00
N SER A 16 6.38 -24.06 -11.89
CA SER A 16 4.94 -23.83 -11.91
C SER A 16 4.38 -22.89 -10.84
N LEU A 17 5.05 -22.73 -9.69
CA LEU A 17 4.58 -21.91 -8.58
C LEU A 17 5.30 -20.58 -8.53
N ILE A 18 4.57 -19.50 -8.73
CA ILE A 18 5.06 -18.13 -8.51
C ILE A 18 5.10 -17.88 -7.01
N VAL A 19 6.26 -17.42 -6.53
CA VAL A 19 6.53 -17.14 -5.11
C VAL A 19 7.23 -15.78 -4.95
N ALA A 20 6.98 -15.09 -3.85
CA ALA A 20 7.69 -13.86 -3.54
C ALA A 20 9.08 -14.17 -2.97
N PRO A 21 10.13 -13.41 -3.32
CA PRO A 21 11.48 -13.63 -2.78
C PRO A 21 11.54 -13.68 -1.25
N TYR A 22 10.83 -12.78 -0.56
CA TYR A 22 10.84 -12.72 0.89
C TYR A 22 10.02 -13.83 1.59
N ASP A 23 9.07 -14.46 0.90
CA ASP A 23 8.38 -15.64 1.43
C ASP A 23 9.31 -16.86 1.49
N CYS A 24 10.33 -16.92 0.63
CA CYS A 24 11.31 -17.99 0.62
C CYS A 24 12.18 -18.06 1.90
N GLN A 25 12.21 -16.99 2.71
CA GLN A 25 12.89 -17.04 4.01
C GLN A 25 12.09 -17.82 5.06
N LYS A 26 10.78 -17.90 4.91
CA LYS A 26 9.87 -18.52 5.88
C LYS A 26 9.34 -19.86 5.42
N LEU A 27 9.26 -20.06 4.11
CA LEU A 27 8.72 -21.25 3.47
C LEU A 27 9.83 -21.96 2.69
N SER A 28 9.93 -23.28 2.84
CA SER A 28 10.91 -24.09 2.11
C SER A 28 10.36 -24.42 0.72
N TYR A 29 10.94 -23.83 -0.30
CA TYR A 29 10.64 -24.15 -1.71
C TYR A 29 11.86 -24.83 -2.35
N GLU A 30 11.60 -25.80 -3.24
CA GLU A 30 12.63 -26.49 -4.00
C GLU A 30 12.76 -25.90 -5.41
N ASN A 31 13.97 -26.01 -6.00
CA ASN A 31 14.25 -25.60 -7.38
C ASN A 31 13.78 -24.18 -7.72
N ILE A 32 14.16 -23.21 -6.87
CA ILE A 32 13.75 -21.81 -7.03
C ILE A 32 14.63 -21.13 -8.07
N LEU A 33 13.99 -20.48 -9.04
CA LEU A 33 14.62 -19.71 -10.11
C LEU A 33 13.96 -18.34 -10.23
N PRO A 34 14.64 -17.34 -10.81
CA PRO A 34 14.01 -16.10 -11.25
C PRO A 34 12.83 -16.38 -12.19
N LEU A 35 11.68 -15.73 -11.94
CA LEU A 35 10.53 -15.80 -12.83
C LEU A 35 10.87 -15.11 -14.15
N ASN A 36 11.03 -15.89 -15.21
CA ASN A 36 11.24 -15.43 -16.58
C ASN A 36 10.25 -16.15 -17.50
N ASN A 37 9.16 -15.50 -17.82
CA ASN A 37 8.10 -16.06 -18.65
C ASN A 37 7.60 -14.98 -19.62
N GLY A 38 7.57 -15.29 -20.91
CA GLY A 38 7.19 -14.33 -21.96
C GLY A 38 5.75 -13.78 -21.87
N LEU A 39 4.89 -14.41 -21.07
CA LEU A 39 3.52 -13.93 -20.78
C LEU A 39 3.46 -12.94 -19.63
N ILE A 40 4.55 -12.77 -18.86
CA ILE A 40 4.60 -11.92 -17.68
C ILE A 40 5.61 -10.81 -17.91
N LYS A 41 5.14 -9.57 -17.85
CA LYS A 41 5.98 -8.38 -17.97
C LYS A 41 6.51 -7.98 -16.60
N ASN A 42 7.78 -7.56 -16.54
CA ASN A 42 8.39 -6.99 -15.34
C ASN A 42 9.28 -5.81 -15.76
N TRP A 43 8.97 -4.63 -15.25
CA TRP A 43 9.68 -3.39 -15.58
C TRP A 43 11.16 -3.41 -15.21
N ASN A 44 11.51 -4.08 -14.11
CA ASN A 44 12.89 -4.17 -13.64
C ASN A 44 13.76 -5.09 -14.53
N ILE A 45 13.12 -5.98 -15.31
CA ILE A 45 13.79 -6.90 -16.23
C ILE A 45 13.83 -6.30 -17.64
N GLN A 46 12.68 -5.84 -18.12
CA GLN A 46 12.51 -5.24 -19.44
C GLN A 46 11.49 -4.12 -19.38
N LYS A 47 11.91 -2.90 -19.75
CA LYS A 47 11.02 -1.75 -19.86
C LYS A 47 9.91 -2.02 -20.87
N PHE A 48 8.68 -1.66 -20.54
CA PHE A 48 7.53 -1.82 -21.41
C PHE A 48 6.53 -0.68 -21.18
N SER A 49 5.58 -0.52 -22.12
CA SER A 49 4.39 0.31 -21.90
C SER A 49 3.15 -0.45 -22.36
N SER A 50 2.00 -0.13 -21.78
CA SER A 50 0.72 -0.74 -22.13
C SER A 50 -0.34 0.35 -22.24
N ASP A 51 -1.18 0.24 -23.28
CA ASP A 51 -2.40 1.04 -23.36
C ASP A 51 -3.52 0.31 -22.63
N TYR A 52 -3.99 0.91 -21.54
CA TYR A 52 -5.00 0.33 -20.68
C TYR A 52 -6.43 0.50 -21.20
N SER A 53 -6.66 1.28 -22.27
CA SER A 53 -8.00 1.54 -22.81
C SER A 53 -8.71 0.27 -23.29
N GLU A 54 -7.95 -0.70 -23.83
CA GLU A 54 -8.46 -1.92 -24.41
C GLU A 54 -8.17 -3.19 -23.57
N ILE A 55 -7.58 -3.04 -22.37
CA ILE A 55 -7.25 -4.16 -21.50
C ILE A 55 -8.49 -4.58 -20.72
N GLU A 56 -9.00 -5.79 -20.93
CA GLU A 56 -10.13 -6.33 -20.17
C GLU A 56 -9.70 -6.94 -18.83
N HIS A 57 -8.52 -7.60 -18.78
CA HIS A 57 -8.03 -8.29 -17.59
C HIS A 57 -6.58 -7.90 -17.30
N LEU A 58 -6.34 -7.43 -16.08
CA LEU A 58 -5.02 -7.12 -15.53
C LEU A 58 -4.75 -8.04 -14.33
N ASN A 59 -3.68 -8.84 -14.42
CA ASN A 59 -3.15 -9.60 -13.29
C ASN A 59 -1.89 -8.91 -12.78
N VAL A 60 -1.91 -8.43 -11.54
CA VAL A 60 -0.77 -7.81 -10.86
C VAL A 60 -0.19 -8.80 -9.88
N ILE A 61 1.07 -9.19 -10.09
CA ILE A 61 1.77 -10.20 -9.32
C ILE A 61 2.75 -9.51 -8.38
N ASN A 62 2.80 -9.93 -7.13
CA ASN A 62 3.71 -9.42 -6.10
C ASN A 62 3.63 -7.90 -5.92
N GLY A 63 2.44 -7.34 -6.01
CA GLY A 63 2.24 -5.88 -5.94
C GLY A 63 1.27 -5.54 -4.82
N MET A 64 1.13 -4.41 -4.62
CA MET A 64 1.26 -2.98 -4.79
C MET A 64 1.73 -2.36 -3.47
N GLY A 65 2.75 -2.90 -2.84
CA GLY A 65 3.33 -2.39 -1.63
C GLY A 65 3.41 -3.42 -0.50
N ALA A 66 4.47 -3.31 0.31
CA ALA A 66 4.75 -4.21 1.43
C ALA A 66 4.27 -3.66 2.78
N THR A 67 4.13 -2.33 2.90
CA THR A 67 3.63 -1.65 4.10
C THR A 67 2.30 -0.95 3.82
N LEU A 68 1.62 -0.51 4.87
CA LEU A 68 0.29 0.12 4.73
C LEU A 68 0.35 1.39 3.85
N GLY A 69 1.36 2.25 4.03
CA GLY A 69 1.55 3.48 3.25
C GLY A 69 1.78 3.18 1.77
N ASP A 70 2.74 2.29 1.47
CA ASP A 70 3.06 1.87 0.10
C ASP A 70 1.82 1.29 -0.59
N SER A 71 1.06 0.46 0.14
CA SER A 71 -0.16 -0.18 -0.38
C SER A 71 -1.24 0.84 -0.74
N ILE A 72 -1.46 1.86 0.10
CA ILE A 72 -2.41 2.95 -0.17
C ILE A 72 -2.04 3.66 -1.49
N VAL A 73 -0.77 3.99 -1.66
CA VAL A 73 -0.24 4.64 -2.87
C VAL A 73 -0.38 3.73 -4.09
N GLY A 74 0.01 2.46 -3.96
CA GLY A 74 -0.11 1.48 -5.04
C GLY A 74 -1.55 1.27 -5.51
N ILE A 75 -2.50 1.15 -4.57
CA ILE A 75 -3.93 1.02 -4.90
C ILE A 75 -4.45 2.29 -5.58
N SER A 76 -3.91 3.49 -5.27
CA SER A 76 -4.28 4.73 -5.98
C SER A 76 -3.94 4.65 -7.47
N VAL A 77 -2.82 4.05 -7.84
CA VAL A 77 -2.44 3.85 -9.25
C VAL A 77 -3.39 2.87 -9.93
N LEU A 78 -3.75 1.76 -9.27
CA LEU A 78 -4.77 0.84 -9.81
C LEU A 78 -6.14 1.52 -9.95
N SER A 79 -6.50 2.37 -9.01
CA SER A 79 -7.74 3.18 -9.07
C SER A 79 -7.74 4.13 -10.27
N ALA A 80 -6.61 4.78 -10.57
CA ALA A 80 -6.47 5.63 -11.74
C ALA A 80 -6.61 4.83 -13.05
N ILE A 81 -6.01 3.64 -13.13
CA ILE A 81 -6.19 2.71 -14.26
C ILE A 81 -7.67 2.35 -14.42
N LYS A 82 -8.34 1.97 -13.33
CA LYS A 82 -9.77 1.59 -13.37
C LYS A 82 -10.69 2.75 -13.75
N LYS A 83 -10.35 3.98 -13.40
CA LYS A 83 -11.07 5.18 -13.86
C LYS A 83 -10.90 5.41 -15.36
N LYS A 84 -9.68 5.20 -15.90
CA LYS A 84 -9.41 5.30 -17.35
C LYS A 84 -10.15 4.21 -18.13
N ASN A 85 -10.22 3.00 -17.58
CA ASN A 85 -10.97 1.88 -18.14
C ASN A 85 -11.87 1.22 -17.07
N PRO A 86 -13.13 1.66 -16.92
CA PRO A 86 -14.04 1.11 -15.91
C PRO A 86 -14.42 -0.37 -16.11
N LYS A 87 -14.17 -0.93 -17.30
CA LYS A 87 -14.47 -2.34 -17.61
C LYS A 87 -13.35 -3.29 -17.20
N ILE A 88 -12.14 -2.76 -16.95
CA ILE A 88 -10.99 -3.59 -16.59
C ILE A 88 -11.26 -4.39 -15.31
N LYS A 89 -10.93 -5.67 -15.35
CA LYS A 89 -10.94 -6.54 -14.17
C LYS A 89 -9.53 -6.69 -13.63
N ILE A 90 -9.34 -6.28 -12.39
CA ILE A 90 -8.04 -6.28 -11.71
C ILE A 90 -7.97 -7.44 -10.74
N LYS A 91 -7.06 -8.37 -11.00
CA LYS A 91 -6.68 -9.46 -10.10
C LYS A 91 -5.34 -9.13 -9.49
N LEU A 92 -5.26 -9.15 -8.15
CA LEU A 92 -4.03 -8.94 -7.42
C LEU A 92 -3.59 -10.26 -6.76
N ILE A 93 -2.32 -10.63 -6.95
CA ILE A 93 -1.71 -11.83 -6.41
C ILE A 93 -0.59 -11.39 -5.46
N ARG A 94 -0.83 -11.55 -4.16
CA ARG A 94 0.03 -11.03 -3.11
C ARG A 94 0.87 -12.13 -2.44
N PRO A 95 1.96 -11.75 -1.75
CA PRO A 95 2.68 -12.66 -0.86
C PRO A 95 1.80 -13.17 0.27
N GLU A 96 2.00 -14.42 0.68
CA GLU A 96 1.27 -15.02 1.79
C GLU A 96 1.66 -14.43 3.15
N THR A 97 2.91 -14.00 3.31
CA THR A 97 3.46 -13.60 4.61
C THR A 97 3.35 -12.11 4.92
N ALA A 98 2.46 -11.40 4.24
CA ALA A 98 2.22 -9.98 4.53
C ALA A 98 1.58 -9.78 5.93
N PRO A 99 1.82 -8.64 6.60
CA PRO A 99 1.15 -8.33 7.86
C PRO A 99 -0.38 -8.25 7.71
N SER A 100 -1.12 -8.79 8.68
CA SER A 100 -2.60 -8.85 8.63
C SER A 100 -3.26 -7.49 8.39
N TYR A 101 -2.75 -6.41 8.99
CA TYR A 101 -3.29 -5.07 8.78
C TYR A 101 -3.10 -4.55 7.34
N VAL A 102 -2.11 -5.06 6.61
CA VAL A 102 -1.93 -4.75 5.18
C VAL A 102 -2.94 -5.54 4.36
N GLU A 103 -3.16 -6.82 4.68
CA GLU A 103 -4.15 -7.65 3.99
C GLU A 103 -5.57 -7.11 4.18
N GLU A 104 -5.93 -6.68 5.39
CA GLU A 104 -7.20 -6.00 5.64
C GLU A 104 -7.41 -4.77 4.74
N LEU A 105 -6.35 -3.98 4.43
CA LEU A 105 -6.45 -2.86 3.50
C LEU A 105 -6.83 -3.31 2.09
N TYR A 106 -6.23 -4.41 1.60
CA TYR A 106 -6.53 -4.93 0.27
C TYR A 106 -7.95 -5.48 0.17
N GLU A 107 -8.46 -6.11 1.23
CA GLU A 107 -9.85 -6.55 1.32
C GLU A 107 -10.82 -5.35 1.27
N LEU A 108 -10.47 -4.24 1.92
CA LEU A 108 -11.23 -2.99 1.89
C LEU A 108 -11.21 -2.30 0.51
N ALA A 109 -10.26 -2.62 -0.36
CA ALA A 109 -10.11 -2.02 -1.69
C ALA A 109 -10.96 -2.70 -2.79
N SER A 110 -12.04 -3.38 -2.44
CA SER A 110 -12.92 -4.12 -3.37
C SER A 110 -13.56 -3.25 -4.47
N SER A 111 -13.62 -1.94 -4.31
CA SER A 111 -14.03 -1.01 -5.37
C SER A 111 -12.99 -0.85 -6.48
N VAL A 112 -11.73 -1.23 -6.23
CA VAL A 112 -10.59 -1.13 -7.15
C VAL A 112 -10.14 -2.51 -7.61
N ILE A 113 -10.01 -3.46 -6.68
CA ILE A 113 -9.49 -4.82 -6.90
C ILE A 113 -10.69 -5.77 -6.99
N ASP A 114 -10.83 -6.45 -8.12
CA ASP A 114 -11.96 -7.38 -8.35
C ASP A 114 -11.68 -8.76 -7.74
N GLU A 115 -10.42 -9.22 -7.77
CA GLU A 115 -10.00 -10.50 -7.20
C GLU A 115 -8.69 -10.37 -6.43
N LEU A 116 -8.66 -10.92 -5.22
CA LEU A 116 -7.47 -11.01 -4.37
C LEU A 116 -7.06 -12.47 -4.21
N HIS A 117 -5.81 -12.79 -4.52
CA HIS A 117 -5.21 -14.10 -4.38
C HIS A 117 -3.87 -14.01 -3.65
N TYR A 118 -3.41 -15.15 -3.14
CA TYR A 118 -2.14 -15.24 -2.43
C TYR A 118 -1.18 -16.20 -3.12
N MET A 119 0.11 -15.95 -2.96
CA MET A 119 1.18 -16.87 -3.35
C MET A 119 1.32 -17.97 -2.28
N PRO A 120 1.80 -19.17 -2.64
CA PRO A 120 2.26 -19.53 -3.99
C PRO A 120 1.10 -19.66 -4.98
N PHE A 121 1.30 -19.18 -6.19
CA PHE A 121 0.27 -19.14 -7.22
C PHE A 121 0.71 -19.89 -8.48
N HIS A 122 -0.12 -20.79 -8.99
CA HIS A 122 0.20 -21.55 -10.20
C HIS A 122 0.18 -20.66 -11.44
N ILE A 123 1.32 -20.60 -12.17
CA ILE A 123 1.47 -19.81 -13.37
C ILE A 123 0.45 -20.17 -14.45
N GLN A 124 0.04 -21.45 -14.55
CA GLN A 124 -0.96 -21.95 -15.50
C GLN A 124 -2.37 -21.35 -15.27
N LYS A 125 -2.62 -20.75 -14.09
CA LYS A 125 -3.87 -20.04 -13.81
C LYS A 125 -3.88 -18.61 -14.35
N LEU A 126 -2.77 -18.14 -14.92
CA LEU A 126 -2.70 -16.84 -15.58
C LEU A 126 -3.18 -16.97 -17.03
N PRO A 127 -4.28 -16.30 -17.44
CA PRO A 127 -4.74 -16.32 -18.80
C PRO A 127 -3.73 -15.65 -19.73
N CYS A 128 -3.46 -16.25 -20.89
CA CYS A 128 -2.61 -15.64 -21.93
C CYS A 128 -3.25 -14.40 -22.59
N THR A 129 -4.56 -14.24 -22.47
CA THR A 129 -5.31 -13.08 -22.97
C THR A 129 -5.29 -11.89 -22.01
N ALA A 130 -4.84 -12.08 -20.77
CA ALA A 130 -4.70 -11.03 -19.79
C ALA A 130 -3.35 -10.33 -19.87
N LEU A 131 -3.29 -9.06 -19.47
CA LEU A 131 -2.04 -8.38 -19.18
C LEU A 131 -1.52 -8.86 -17.81
N ASN A 132 -0.44 -9.66 -17.82
CA ASN A 132 0.18 -10.16 -16.59
C ASN A 132 1.42 -9.34 -16.27
N ILE A 133 1.49 -8.70 -15.10
CA ILE A 133 2.60 -7.85 -14.70
C ILE A 133 3.10 -8.30 -13.33
N ASP A 134 4.39 -8.62 -13.25
CA ASP A 134 5.11 -8.82 -12.00
C ASP A 134 5.73 -7.48 -11.58
N VAL A 135 5.17 -6.85 -10.55
CA VAL A 135 5.71 -5.62 -9.97
C VAL A 135 6.99 -5.89 -9.20
N GLY A 136 7.12 -7.12 -8.70
CA GLY A 136 8.34 -7.65 -8.15
C GLY A 136 8.62 -7.21 -6.71
N ASN A 137 9.88 -7.42 -6.34
CA ASN A 137 10.40 -7.10 -5.02
C ASN A 137 10.87 -5.64 -4.98
N GLN A 138 9.96 -4.73 -4.62
CA GLN A 138 10.19 -3.28 -4.67
C GLN A 138 11.46 -2.84 -3.92
N LEU A 139 11.76 -3.43 -2.76
CA LEU A 139 12.93 -3.05 -1.95
C LEU A 139 14.28 -3.29 -2.65
N TYR A 140 14.30 -4.19 -3.61
CA TYR A 140 15.50 -4.53 -4.41
C TYR A 140 15.39 -4.05 -5.86
N SER A 141 14.39 -3.21 -6.17
CA SER A 141 14.34 -2.49 -7.42
C SER A 141 15.25 -1.26 -7.35
N PRO A 142 16.17 -1.07 -8.31
CA PRO A 142 17.02 0.13 -8.34
C PRO A 142 16.23 1.43 -8.37
N ASP A 143 15.09 1.44 -9.05
CA ASP A 143 14.28 2.63 -9.25
C ASP A 143 13.49 3.02 -7.99
N PHE A 144 13.17 2.07 -7.09
CA PHE A 144 12.34 2.31 -5.90
C PHE A 144 12.93 3.35 -4.92
N HIS A 145 14.26 3.41 -4.82
CA HIS A 145 14.94 4.30 -3.87
C HIS A 145 15.23 5.71 -4.42
N ILE A 146 14.98 5.94 -5.72
CA ILE A 146 15.30 7.21 -6.39
C ILE A 146 14.09 7.88 -7.04
N MET A 147 12.93 7.23 -7.02
CA MET A 147 11.69 7.73 -7.61
C MET A 147 10.65 8.05 -6.54
N GLU A 148 9.74 8.94 -6.89
CA GLU A 148 8.47 9.09 -6.19
C GLU A 148 7.70 7.74 -6.24
N MET A 149 7.06 7.36 -5.13
CA MET A 149 6.41 6.04 -5.03
C MET A 149 5.26 5.86 -6.05
N HIS A 150 4.51 6.92 -6.35
CA HIS A 150 3.49 6.86 -7.40
C HIS A 150 4.12 6.57 -8.76
N ASP A 151 5.20 7.27 -9.10
CA ASP A 151 5.90 7.11 -10.37
C ASP A 151 6.49 5.70 -10.51
N TYR A 152 7.03 5.17 -9.41
CA TYR A 152 7.51 3.79 -9.36
C TYR A 152 6.40 2.79 -9.73
N PHE A 153 5.22 2.89 -9.12
CA PHE A 153 4.11 2.00 -9.43
C PHE A 153 3.52 2.23 -10.82
N ILE A 154 3.44 3.49 -11.28
CA ILE A 154 2.99 3.84 -12.63
C ILE A 154 3.91 3.18 -13.67
N GLN A 155 5.22 3.33 -13.52
CA GLN A 155 6.20 2.71 -14.41
C GLN A 155 6.19 1.19 -14.29
N GLY A 156 6.14 0.66 -13.06
CA GLY A 156 6.07 -0.78 -12.80
C GLY A 156 4.90 -1.46 -13.49
N LEU A 157 3.79 -0.74 -13.63
CA LEU A 157 2.61 -1.18 -14.39
C LEU A 157 2.68 -0.85 -15.90
N GLY A 158 3.75 -0.22 -16.36
CA GLY A 158 3.90 0.15 -17.78
C GLY A 158 2.93 1.24 -18.24
N VAL A 159 2.40 2.06 -17.30
CA VAL A 159 1.61 3.25 -17.63
C VAL A 159 2.57 4.38 -17.98
N LYS A 160 2.25 5.17 -19.00
CA LYS A 160 3.01 6.38 -19.31
C LYS A 160 2.64 7.47 -18.30
N LEU A 161 3.64 8.15 -17.75
CA LEU A 161 3.43 9.25 -16.79
C LEU A 161 2.49 10.33 -17.31
N ASP A 162 2.64 10.68 -18.59
CA ASP A 162 1.80 11.68 -19.26
C ASP A 162 0.32 11.25 -19.43
N ASP A 163 0.04 9.95 -19.29
CA ASP A 163 -1.31 9.40 -19.43
C ASP A 163 -2.10 9.44 -18.10
N VAL A 164 -1.48 9.83 -16.99
CA VAL A 164 -2.10 9.85 -15.66
C VAL A 164 -2.17 11.27 -15.14
N ASN A 165 -3.37 11.74 -14.84
CA ASN A 165 -3.54 13.00 -14.16
C ASN A 165 -3.15 12.84 -12.68
N HIS A 166 -2.20 13.65 -12.19
CA HIS A 166 -1.76 13.62 -10.79
C HIS A 166 -2.91 13.76 -9.77
N ASN A 167 -4.00 14.47 -10.13
CA ASN A 167 -5.20 14.55 -9.30
C ASN A 167 -5.93 13.20 -9.15
N GLU A 168 -5.70 12.25 -10.04
CA GLU A 168 -6.27 10.90 -9.97
C GLU A 168 -5.45 9.96 -9.11
N LEU A 169 -4.18 10.30 -8.85
CA LEU A 169 -3.28 9.59 -7.93
C LEU A 169 -3.53 9.94 -6.46
N SER A 170 -4.49 10.82 -6.19
CA SER A 170 -4.91 11.09 -4.82
C SER A 170 -5.56 9.84 -4.22
N ASN A 171 -5.27 9.55 -2.95
CA ASN A 171 -5.78 8.38 -2.23
C ASN A 171 -7.32 8.42 -2.01
N LYS A 172 -8.06 9.13 -2.85
CA LYS A 172 -9.53 9.31 -2.78
C LYS A 172 -10.33 8.01 -2.93
N TRP A 173 -9.71 6.94 -3.44
CA TRP A 173 -10.32 5.62 -3.45
C TRP A 173 -10.73 5.14 -2.05
N LEU A 174 -10.03 5.63 -1.00
CA LEU A 174 -10.38 5.39 0.41
C LEU A 174 -11.80 5.86 0.75
N GLY A 175 -12.33 6.85 0.04
CA GLY A 175 -13.69 7.34 0.20
C GLY A 175 -14.78 6.33 -0.14
N ASN A 176 -14.45 5.26 -0.87
CA ASN A 176 -15.37 4.17 -1.20
C ASN A 176 -15.50 3.13 -0.08
N ILE A 177 -14.67 3.21 0.96
CA ILE A 177 -14.74 2.30 2.11
C ILE A 177 -15.87 2.78 3.04
N ASP A 178 -16.77 1.87 3.36
CA ASP A 178 -17.77 2.12 4.40
C ASP A 178 -17.11 2.07 5.78
N LEU A 179 -16.87 3.21 6.37
CA LEU A 179 -16.19 3.36 7.66
C LEU A 179 -17.15 3.48 8.85
N GLY A 180 -18.46 3.52 8.59
CA GLY A 180 -19.46 3.73 9.64
C GLY A 180 -19.44 5.14 10.24
N ALA A 181 -20.10 5.31 11.39
CA ALA A 181 -20.15 6.57 12.11
C ALA A 181 -18.87 6.82 12.93
N PRO A 182 -18.51 8.10 13.19
CA PRO A 182 -17.35 8.43 14.02
C PRO A 182 -17.54 7.96 15.47
N VAL A 183 -16.49 7.39 16.05
CA VAL A 183 -16.45 7.02 17.49
C VAL A 183 -16.13 8.22 18.36
N PHE A 184 -15.41 9.19 17.82
CA PHE A 184 -15.03 10.44 18.47
C PHE A 184 -15.33 11.61 17.55
N GLU A 185 -15.61 12.76 18.13
CA GLU A 185 -15.86 14.01 17.41
C GLU A 185 -14.95 15.12 17.92
N ASN A 186 -14.62 16.06 17.03
CA ASN A 186 -13.90 17.30 17.35
C ASN A 186 -12.57 17.07 18.10
N TYR A 187 -11.67 16.28 17.54
CA TYR A 187 -10.36 15.98 18.13
C TYR A 187 -9.22 16.23 17.13
N THR A 188 -8.04 16.40 17.69
CA THR A 188 -6.78 16.38 16.96
C THR A 188 -6.13 15.01 17.13
N LEU A 189 -5.71 14.38 16.04
CA LEU A 189 -5.04 13.07 16.11
C LEU A 189 -3.51 13.25 16.08
N PHE A 190 -2.83 12.60 17.01
CA PHE A 190 -1.37 12.52 17.08
C PHE A 190 -0.89 11.11 16.77
N ALA A 191 -0.26 10.93 15.61
CA ALA A 191 0.24 9.65 15.11
C ALA A 191 1.75 9.71 14.83
N PRO A 192 2.62 9.66 15.87
CA PRO A 192 4.05 9.95 15.75
C PRO A 192 4.90 8.79 15.25
N ILE A 193 4.33 7.60 15.03
CA ILE A 193 5.08 6.39 14.69
C ILE A 193 5.01 6.09 13.20
N ALA A 194 6.16 5.83 12.59
CA ALA A 194 6.31 5.27 11.25
C ALA A 194 6.85 3.83 11.29
N SER A 195 6.94 3.17 10.15
CA SER A 195 7.52 1.83 10.03
C SER A 195 9.01 1.76 10.40
N THR A 196 9.71 2.90 10.43
CA THR A 196 11.11 3.00 10.83
C THR A 196 11.34 4.05 11.91
N LYS A 197 12.32 3.81 12.78
CA LYS A 197 12.65 4.74 13.87
C LYS A 197 13.12 6.11 13.37
N ILE A 198 13.80 6.15 12.22
CA ILE A 198 14.35 7.40 11.67
C ILE A 198 13.26 8.36 11.19
N ARG A 199 12.10 7.82 10.75
CA ARG A 199 10.93 8.61 10.34
C ARG A 199 9.99 8.90 11.50
N SER A 200 10.10 8.18 12.61
CA SER A 200 9.23 8.36 13.78
C SER A 200 9.66 9.57 14.61
N ILE A 201 8.70 10.29 15.17
CA ILE A 201 8.98 11.36 16.14
C ILE A 201 9.53 10.70 17.42
N PRO A 202 10.68 11.15 17.96
CA PRO A 202 11.22 10.61 19.20
C PRO A 202 10.28 10.82 20.40
N SER A 203 10.09 9.80 21.24
CA SER A 203 9.14 9.82 22.36
C SER A 203 9.40 10.92 23.40
N LYS A 204 10.64 11.37 23.54
CA LYS A 204 10.99 12.49 24.42
C LYS A 204 10.28 13.80 24.09
N PHE A 205 9.75 13.96 22.87
CA PHE A 205 9.03 15.14 22.42
C PHE A 205 7.51 15.01 22.51
N TYR A 206 6.97 13.83 22.84
CA TYR A 206 5.53 13.60 22.81
C TYR A 206 4.76 14.52 23.74
N TYR A 207 5.24 14.69 24.97
CA TYR A 207 4.58 15.56 25.95
C TYR A 207 4.50 17.01 25.43
N ASP A 208 5.62 17.57 24.99
CA ASP A 208 5.68 18.96 24.53
C ASP A 208 4.81 19.19 23.29
N ILE A 209 4.80 18.21 22.36
CA ILE A 209 3.94 18.28 21.18
C ILE A 209 2.46 18.23 21.57
N VAL A 210 2.05 17.31 22.43
CA VAL A 210 0.67 17.19 22.89
C VAL A 210 0.24 18.46 23.66
N ASP A 211 1.10 19.02 24.49
CA ASP A 211 0.83 20.27 25.22
C ASP A 211 0.62 21.44 24.24
N MET A 212 1.50 21.57 23.25
CA MET A 212 1.37 22.57 22.17
C MET A 212 0.06 22.40 21.39
N LEU A 213 -0.25 21.18 20.94
CA LEU A 213 -1.46 20.88 20.18
C LEU A 213 -2.73 21.19 20.98
N SER A 214 -2.78 20.77 22.25
CA SER A 214 -3.95 20.99 23.10
C SER A 214 -4.21 22.47 23.35
N ARG A 215 -3.16 23.28 23.46
CA ARG A 215 -3.29 24.75 23.61
C ARG A 215 -3.70 25.44 22.31
N ARG A 216 -3.07 25.05 21.20
CA ARG A 216 -3.31 25.68 19.88
C ARG A 216 -4.71 25.41 19.37
N GLU A 217 -5.15 24.16 19.43
CA GLU A 217 -6.41 23.74 18.84
C GLU A 217 -7.60 23.85 19.81
N GLY A 218 -7.35 23.99 21.12
CA GLY A 218 -8.39 24.00 22.14
C GLY A 218 -9.22 22.72 22.20
N LYS A 219 -8.66 21.59 21.67
CA LYS A 219 -9.32 20.28 21.54
C LYS A 219 -8.59 19.20 22.31
N THR A 220 -9.27 18.10 22.55
CA THR A 220 -8.64 16.88 23.05
C THR A 220 -7.72 16.32 21.98
N VAL A 221 -6.50 15.94 22.38
CA VAL A 221 -5.55 15.22 21.52
C VAL A 221 -5.74 13.73 21.75
N LEU A 222 -6.03 13.00 20.67
CA LEU A 222 -6.12 11.54 20.67
C LEU A 222 -4.90 10.96 19.96
N GLY A 223 -4.49 9.75 20.30
CA GLY A 223 -3.39 9.10 19.59
C GLY A 223 -3.17 7.65 20.00
N PHE A 224 -2.15 7.04 19.40
CA PHE A 224 -1.89 5.59 19.52
C PHE A 224 -0.67 5.26 20.38
N VAL A 225 -0.12 6.24 21.09
CA VAL A 225 1.04 6.09 21.97
C VAL A 225 0.69 6.53 23.40
N ASP A 226 1.48 6.12 24.38
CA ASP A 226 1.26 6.59 25.74
C ASP A 226 1.92 7.95 25.97
N VAL A 227 1.12 8.93 26.40
CA VAL A 227 1.57 10.27 26.79
C VAL A 227 0.86 10.66 28.09
N ASN A 228 1.62 10.93 29.14
CA ASN A 228 1.06 11.36 30.42
C ASN A 228 0.72 12.86 30.40
N HIS A 229 -0.40 13.21 29.76
CA HIS A 229 -0.87 14.59 29.64
C HIS A 229 -2.38 14.66 29.83
N LYS A 230 -2.88 15.65 30.60
CA LYS A 230 -4.30 15.77 30.99
C LYS A 230 -5.29 15.90 29.84
N ASN A 231 -4.87 16.47 28.72
CA ASN A 231 -5.67 16.67 27.50
C ASN A 231 -5.37 15.61 26.41
N TYR A 232 -4.81 14.47 26.78
CA TYR A 232 -4.47 13.39 25.86
C TYR A 232 -5.16 12.09 26.26
N ILE A 233 -5.63 11.36 25.26
CA ILE A 233 -6.24 10.03 25.43
C ILE A 233 -5.58 9.07 24.45
N ASN A 234 -5.03 7.96 24.97
CA ASN A 234 -4.59 6.84 24.13
C ASN A 234 -5.81 6.06 23.64
N ILE A 235 -5.98 6.00 22.34
CA ILE A 235 -7.12 5.35 21.66
C ILE A 235 -6.76 4.07 20.93
N SER A 236 -5.59 3.48 21.18
CA SER A 236 -5.13 2.25 20.50
C SER A 236 -6.16 1.11 20.55
N LYS A 237 -6.90 0.98 21.65
CA LYS A 237 -7.95 -0.03 21.82
C LYS A 237 -9.14 0.14 20.87
N TYR A 238 -9.31 1.31 20.26
CA TYR A 238 -10.36 1.60 19.29
C TYR A 238 -9.91 1.41 17.84
N SER A 239 -8.73 0.85 17.64
CA SER A 239 -8.14 0.58 16.33
C SER A 239 -7.64 -0.87 16.24
N PRO A 240 -8.50 -1.88 16.51
CA PRO A 240 -8.10 -3.28 16.37
C PRO A 240 -7.90 -3.71 14.91
N HIS A 241 -8.53 -3.03 13.97
CA HIS A 241 -8.48 -3.31 12.54
C HIS A 241 -8.07 -2.08 11.72
N THR A 242 -7.58 -2.32 10.52
CA THR A 242 -7.18 -1.26 9.56
C THR A 242 -8.34 -0.33 9.23
N LYS A 243 -9.55 -0.84 9.11
CA LYS A 243 -10.77 -0.04 8.91
C LYS A 243 -10.95 1.00 10.02
N ASP A 244 -10.74 0.61 11.28
CA ASP A 244 -10.88 1.49 12.44
C ASP A 244 -9.81 2.58 12.45
N PHE A 245 -8.56 2.20 12.12
CA PHE A 245 -7.45 3.15 11.98
C PHE A 245 -7.76 4.21 10.92
N ILE A 246 -8.28 3.78 9.76
CA ILE A 246 -8.68 4.68 8.68
C ILE A 246 -9.82 5.61 9.14
N ALA A 247 -10.81 5.09 9.85
CA ALA A 247 -11.94 5.86 10.37
C ALA A 247 -11.48 6.94 11.37
N LEU A 248 -10.59 6.59 12.31
CA LEU A 248 -10.03 7.53 13.27
C LEU A 248 -9.22 8.66 12.62
N ILE A 249 -8.62 8.44 11.47
CA ILE A 249 -7.94 9.50 10.72
C ILE A 249 -8.94 10.35 9.95
N LYS A 250 -9.89 9.72 9.26
CA LYS A 250 -10.92 10.42 8.46
C LYS A 250 -11.72 11.43 9.27
N TYR A 251 -12.09 11.08 10.50
CA TYR A 251 -12.96 11.89 11.35
C TYR A 251 -12.21 12.85 12.27
N ALA A 252 -10.88 12.87 12.21
CA ALA A 252 -10.08 13.86 12.93
C ALA A 252 -10.26 15.27 12.32
N SER A 253 -10.25 16.31 13.16
CA SER A 253 -10.22 17.69 12.70
C SER A 253 -8.88 18.06 12.07
N ASN A 254 -7.80 17.52 12.64
CA ASN A 254 -6.41 17.67 12.18
C ASN A 254 -5.64 16.41 12.54
N VAL A 255 -4.63 16.06 11.73
CA VAL A 255 -3.72 14.94 11.98
C VAL A 255 -2.29 15.46 12.08
N TYR A 256 -1.64 15.22 13.20
CA TYR A 256 -0.21 15.45 13.37
C TYR A 256 0.53 14.12 13.31
N THR A 257 1.30 13.93 12.27
CA THR A 257 1.97 12.67 11.99
C THR A 257 3.38 12.91 11.43
N CYS A 258 4.16 11.87 11.37
CA CYS A 258 5.39 11.80 10.60
C CYS A 258 5.09 11.22 9.21
N ASP A 259 6.14 11.00 8.39
CA ASP A 259 6.02 10.28 7.11
C ASP A 259 5.61 8.82 7.35
N SER A 260 4.31 8.58 7.32
CA SER A 260 3.66 7.30 7.64
C SER A 260 2.35 7.12 6.88
N SER A 261 1.74 5.94 7.01
CA SER A 261 0.43 5.64 6.43
C SER A 261 -0.67 6.63 6.84
N ALA A 262 -0.57 7.21 8.05
CA ALA A 262 -1.54 8.20 8.52
C ALA A 262 -1.57 9.45 7.63
N LEU A 263 -0.42 9.88 7.10
CA LEU A 263 -0.31 10.98 6.16
C LEU A 263 -1.08 10.68 4.86
N HIS A 264 -0.86 9.50 4.29
CA HIS A 264 -1.52 9.07 3.05
C HIS A 264 -3.03 8.94 3.20
N ILE A 265 -3.49 8.44 4.36
CA ILE A 265 -4.92 8.32 4.68
C ILE A 265 -5.53 9.72 4.83
N ALA A 266 -4.93 10.59 5.62
CA ALA A 266 -5.40 11.96 5.84
C ALA A 266 -5.52 12.72 4.50
N ALA A 267 -4.50 12.62 3.64
CA ALA A 267 -4.52 13.22 2.30
C ALA A 267 -5.68 12.67 1.46
N GLY A 268 -5.99 11.37 1.53
CA GLY A 268 -7.09 10.74 0.80
C GLY A 268 -8.47 11.30 1.16
N PHE A 269 -8.66 11.72 2.41
CA PHE A 269 -9.90 12.33 2.90
C PHE A 269 -9.86 13.86 2.94
N GLY A 270 -8.72 14.50 2.62
CA GLY A 270 -8.55 15.94 2.71
C GLY A 270 -8.52 16.45 4.15
N VAL A 271 -8.12 15.60 5.11
CA VAL A 271 -7.94 16.01 6.51
C VAL A 271 -6.64 16.81 6.62
N PRO A 272 -6.66 18.01 7.25
CA PRO A 272 -5.45 18.81 7.45
C PRO A 272 -4.37 18.07 8.22
N THR A 273 -3.10 18.16 7.74
CA THR A 273 -1.92 17.52 8.34
C THR A 273 -0.78 18.52 8.54
#